data_4a62a6fac52e64d48ad9072576b9aece
#
_entry.id   4a62a6fac52e64d48ad9072576b9aece
#
_cell.length_a   1.000
_cell.length_b   1.000
_cell.length_c   1.000
_cell.angle_alpha   90.00
_cell.angle_beta   90.00
_cell.angle_gamma   90.00
#
_symmetry.space_group_name_H-M   'P 1'
#
loop_
_entity.id
_entity.type
_entity.pdbx_description
1 polymer ?
#
loop_
_entity_poly.entity_id
_entity_poly.type
_entity_poly.pdbx_seq_one_letter_code
_entity_poly.pdbx_strand_id
1 'polypeptide(L)'
;MLTRDLQELLLWSFGIGGVIAIVYLLFLWILRLRGVFVTRTKFGVTMVFDSVDADKTPVRLLNVNGTYQSVSYVPKDLRAELAVEYHRLMADFIAQATATPQPTPTGQEEPRAHVLILGGGGFSLPKYLIAHKCALDVTAVEIDPKIIKLARERFFLTEVLNESNAEAEGRAHIVADDAWKTLQDSSSGSFSVIVNEVFAGKRPLGPMKTAEGAQLVHDRLCKGGLYLADIRCPLEGSQSAPLTEVVEEFGRIFTHVAYVPEWPDTPKTAGNNVLIATDAEYSYPEGAIVIK
;
A
#
# COMPACT_ATOMS: atom_id res chain seq x y z
N MET A 1 -25.43 32.65 -40.21
CA MET A 1 -24.95 33.85 -39.53
C MET A 1 -25.43 33.79 -38.09
N LEU A 2 -24.51 33.72 -37.12
CA LEU A 2 -24.85 33.70 -35.68
C LEU A 2 -25.53 35.05 -35.35
N THR A 3 -26.61 35.02 -34.57
CA THR A 3 -27.24 36.23 -34.07
C THR A 3 -26.28 37.00 -33.18
N ARG A 4 -26.39 38.33 -33.12
CA ARG A 4 -25.52 39.22 -32.32
C ARG A 4 -25.48 38.79 -30.85
N ASP A 5 -26.63 38.43 -30.32
CA ASP A 5 -26.77 37.95 -28.91
C ASP A 5 -25.98 36.65 -28.66
N LEU A 6 -25.91 35.74 -29.63
CA LEU A 6 -25.16 34.50 -29.53
C LEU A 6 -23.64 34.77 -29.62
N GLN A 7 -23.21 35.75 -30.38
CA GLN A 7 -21.81 36.18 -30.45
C GLN A 7 -21.36 36.82 -29.13
N GLU A 8 -22.19 37.68 -28.53
CA GLU A 8 -21.91 38.27 -27.20
C GLU A 8 -21.87 37.21 -26.13
N LEU A 9 -22.80 36.26 -26.09
CA LEU A 9 -22.82 35.14 -25.14
C LEU A 9 -21.55 34.27 -25.23
N LEU A 10 -21.09 33.99 -26.45
CA LEU A 10 -19.84 33.26 -26.67
C LEU A 10 -18.62 34.03 -26.15
N LEU A 11 -18.54 35.36 -26.47
CA LEU A 11 -17.44 36.19 -25.97
C LEU A 11 -17.39 36.27 -24.45
N TRP A 12 -18.54 36.40 -23.78
CA TRP A 12 -18.62 36.35 -22.32
C TRP A 12 -18.20 34.97 -21.75
N SER A 13 -18.64 33.89 -22.39
CA SER A 13 -18.28 32.53 -21.99
C SER A 13 -16.77 32.27 -22.10
N PHE A 14 -16.13 32.72 -23.19
CA PHE A 14 -14.67 32.64 -23.36
C PHE A 14 -13.93 33.53 -22.38
N GLY A 15 -14.44 34.73 -22.09
CA GLY A 15 -13.86 35.65 -21.10
C GLY A 15 -13.88 35.04 -19.69
N ILE A 16 -15.03 34.52 -19.25
CA ILE A 16 -15.17 33.86 -17.94
C ILE A 16 -14.29 32.60 -17.85
N GLY A 17 -14.29 31.78 -18.90
CA GLY A 17 -13.43 30.58 -18.97
C GLY A 17 -11.94 30.92 -18.89
N GLY A 18 -11.52 32.00 -19.56
CA GLY A 18 -10.15 32.51 -19.49
C GLY A 18 -9.74 32.96 -18.08
N VAL A 19 -10.63 33.71 -17.40
CA VAL A 19 -10.39 34.14 -16.01
C VAL A 19 -10.27 32.92 -15.07
N ILE A 20 -11.18 31.95 -15.17
CA ILE A 20 -11.14 30.73 -14.37
C ILE A 20 -9.83 29.97 -14.60
N ALA A 21 -9.40 29.84 -15.86
CA ALA A 21 -8.15 29.17 -16.20
C ALA A 21 -6.92 29.90 -15.59
N ILE A 22 -6.89 31.23 -15.65
CA ILE A 22 -5.81 32.03 -15.07
C ILE A 22 -5.78 31.86 -13.54
N VAL A 23 -6.92 31.95 -12.86
CA VAL A 23 -7.03 31.75 -11.42
C VAL A 23 -6.55 30.35 -11.02
N TYR A 24 -6.95 29.33 -11.79
CA TYR A 24 -6.52 27.96 -11.57
C TYR A 24 -5.01 27.80 -11.76
N LEU A 25 -4.43 28.36 -12.80
CA LEU A 25 -2.98 28.32 -13.04
C LEU A 25 -2.20 29.05 -11.94
N LEU A 26 -2.67 30.21 -11.50
CA LEU A 26 -2.09 30.94 -10.36
C LEU A 26 -2.17 30.12 -9.08
N PHE A 27 -3.28 29.47 -8.82
CA PHE A 27 -3.43 28.58 -7.66
C PHE A 27 -2.42 27.41 -7.70
N LEU A 28 -2.30 26.72 -8.85
CA LEU A 28 -1.29 25.67 -9.02
C LEU A 28 0.14 26.19 -8.87
N TRP A 29 0.42 27.39 -9.35
CA TRP A 29 1.72 28.02 -9.20
C TRP A 29 2.04 28.34 -7.73
N ILE A 30 1.07 28.86 -6.96
CA ILE A 30 1.20 29.10 -5.52
C ILE A 30 1.44 27.79 -4.76
N LEU A 31 0.71 26.72 -5.08
CA LEU A 31 0.94 25.39 -4.50
C LEU A 31 2.37 24.92 -4.76
N ARG A 32 2.84 25.09 -5.98
CA ARG A 32 4.21 24.72 -6.36
C ARG A 32 5.27 25.53 -5.60
N LEU A 33 5.05 26.83 -5.38
CA LEU A 33 5.93 27.67 -4.56
C LEU A 33 5.97 27.21 -3.09
N ARG A 34 4.89 26.61 -2.60
CA ARG A 34 4.80 26.01 -1.27
C ARG A 34 5.32 24.55 -1.22
N GLY A 35 5.97 24.06 -2.27
CA GLY A 35 6.50 22.69 -2.33
C GLY A 35 5.45 21.61 -2.56
N VAL A 36 4.19 21.97 -2.88
CA VAL A 36 3.14 20.99 -3.19
C VAL A 36 3.18 20.65 -4.66
N PHE A 37 3.47 19.39 -4.96
CA PHE A 37 3.35 18.87 -6.32
C PHE A 37 1.96 18.31 -6.54
N VAL A 38 1.28 18.76 -7.61
CA VAL A 38 -0.08 18.33 -7.97
C VAL A 38 -0.06 17.68 -9.34
N THR A 39 -0.69 16.53 -9.44
CA THR A 39 -0.91 15.79 -10.70
C THR A 39 -2.25 15.08 -10.68
N ARG A 40 -2.57 14.37 -11.77
CA ARG A 40 -3.77 13.52 -11.85
C ARG A 40 -3.35 12.08 -12.18
N THR A 41 -3.75 11.17 -11.32
CA THR A 41 -3.58 9.72 -11.46
C THR A 41 -4.88 9.04 -11.88
N LYS A 42 -4.87 7.72 -12.02
CA LYS A 42 -6.08 6.90 -12.30
C LYS A 42 -7.18 7.15 -11.28
N PHE A 43 -6.81 7.39 -10.02
CA PHE A 43 -7.75 7.55 -8.91
C PHE A 43 -8.11 9.02 -8.59
N GLY A 44 -7.63 9.99 -9.39
CA GLY A 44 -8.02 11.39 -9.29
C GLY A 44 -6.88 12.36 -9.01
N VAL A 45 -7.21 13.48 -8.35
CA VAL A 45 -6.23 14.51 -8.02
C VAL A 45 -5.26 13.96 -6.98
N THR A 46 -3.97 14.02 -7.31
CA THR A 46 -2.89 13.48 -6.48
C THR A 46 -1.94 14.60 -6.10
N MET A 47 -1.65 14.70 -4.81
CA MET A 47 -0.73 15.68 -4.25
C MET A 47 0.42 14.99 -3.54
N VAL A 48 1.62 15.53 -3.71
CA VAL A 48 2.81 15.16 -2.95
C VAL A 48 3.35 16.41 -2.28
N PHE A 49 3.56 16.36 -0.98
CA PHE A 49 4.06 17.49 -0.20
C PHE A 49 4.78 17.01 1.05
N ASP A 50 5.66 17.85 1.58
CA ASP A 50 6.41 17.57 2.78
C ASP A 50 5.69 18.13 4.01
N SER A 51 5.81 17.44 5.15
CA SER A 51 5.29 17.78 6.46
C SER A 51 6.29 17.32 7.53
N VAL A 52 5.87 17.26 8.77
CA VAL A 52 6.63 16.66 9.86
C VAL A 52 5.76 15.65 10.61
N ASP A 53 6.37 14.62 11.17
CA ASP A 53 5.71 13.70 12.09
C ASP A 53 5.61 14.29 13.52
N ALA A 54 5.19 13.45 14.47
CA ALA A 54 5.04 13.85 15.87
C ALA A 54 6.37 14.30 16.51
N ASP A 55 7.49 13.72 16.09
CA ASP A 55 8.85 14.02 16.56
C ASP A 55 9.52 15.14 15.76
N LYS A 56 8.75 15.84 14.90
CA LYS A 56 9.20 16.90 14.00
C LYS A 56 10.20 16.42 12.93
N THR A 57 10.28 15.13 12.67
CA THR A 57 11.07 14.59 11.57
C THR A 57 10.37 14.87 10.24
N PRO A 58 11.09 15.40 9.22
CA PRO A 58 10.49 15.66 7.92
C PRO A 58 9.98 14.39 7.26
N VAL A 59 8.72 14.41 6.83
CA VAL A 59 8.04 13.32 6.11
C VAL A 59 7.43 13.84 4.82
N ARG A 60 7.36 12.97 3.81
CA ARG A 60 6.68 13.21 2.54
C ARG A 60 5.40 12.42 2.48
N LEU A 61 4.32 13.08 2.09
CA LEU A 61 2.97 12.57 2.06
C LEU A 61 2.49 12.40 0.61
N LEU A 62 1.87 11.27 0.32
CA LEU A 62 1.07 11.03 -0.88
C LEU A 62 -0.41 11.15 -0.51
N ASN A 63 -1.11 12.08 -1.15
CA ASN A 63 -2.54 12.26 -0.97
C ASN A 63 -3.26 12.07 -2.32
N VAL A 64 -4.28 11.23 -2.36
CA VAL A 64 -5.11 10.99 -3.53
C VAL A 64 -6.56 11.28 -3.18
N ASN A 65 -7.17 12.26 -3.87
CA ASN A 65 -8.54 12.70 -3.62
C ASN A 65 -8.85 12.99 -2.13
N GLY A 66 -7.91 13.64 -1.43
CA GLY A 66 -8.09 13.99 -0.02
C GLY A 66 -7.79 12.85 0.97
N THR A 67 -7.41 11.66 0.50
CA THR A 67 -7.04 10.53 1.36
C THR A 67 -5.52 10.34 1.32
N TYR A 68 -4.90 10.25 2.50
CA TYR A 68 -3.48 9.91 2.62
C TYR A 68 -3.28 8.44 2.25
N GLN A 69 -2.34 8.19 1.32
CA GLN A 69 -2.03 6.87 0.80
C GLN A 69 -0.65 6.38 1.24
N SER A 70 0.26 7.29 1.54
CA SER A 70 1.61 6.93 1.96
C SER A 70 2.31 8.05 2.69
N VAL A 71 3.23 7.64 3.56
CA VAL A 71 4.16 8.49 4.28
C VAL A 71 5.56 7.89 4.12
N SER A 72 6.56 8.73 3.84
CA SER A 72 7.98 8.34 3.82
C SER A 72 8.83 9.42 4.49
N TYR A 73 9.86 9.04 5.21
CA TYR A 73 10.84 9.99 5.72
C TYR A 73 11.61 10.67 4.58
N VAL A 74 11.95 11.96 4.78
CA VAL A 74 12.72 12.77 3.82
C VAL A 74 14.23 12.73 4.08
N PRO A 75 14.74 12.72 5.34
CA PRO A 75 16.17 12.62 5.63
C PRO A 75 16.78 11.39 4.97
N LYS A 76 18.00 11.55 4.43
CA LYS A 76 18.63 10.53 3.56
C LYS A 76 18.81 9.18 4.26
N ASP A 77 19.22 9.21 5.52
CA ASP A 77 19.43 8.05 6.38
C ASP A 77 18.13 7.33 6.82
N LEU A 78 16.98 7.97 6.62
CA LEU A 78 15.68 7.44 7.00
C LEU A 78 14.76 7.08 5.80
N ARG A 79 15.21 7.28 4.56
CA ARG A 79 14.37 7.11 3.35
C ARG A 79 13.84 5.71 3.15
N ALA A 80 14.54 4.71 3.63
CA ALA A 80 14.11 3.33 3.61
C ALA A 80 13.34 2.93 4.88
N GLU A 81 13.34 3.75 5.93
CA GLU A 81 12.69 3.45 7.19
C GLU A 81 11.17 3.63 7.14
N LEU A 82 10.48 2.92 8.03
CA LEU A 82 9.02 2.92 8.11
C LEU A 82 8.53 4.04 9.03
N ALA A 83 7.77 4.98 8.47
CA ALA A 83 7.25 6.13 9.19
C ALA A 83 5.95 5.86 9.96
N VAL A 84 5.27 4.74 9.68
CA VAL A 84 3.98 4.39 10.28
C VAL A 84 4.02 3.05 11.00
N GLU A 85 3.31 2.97 12.14
CA GLU A 85 3.40 1.84 13.05
C GLU A 85 2.90 0.53 12.44
N TYR A 86 1.77 0.56 11.72
CA TYR A 86 1.23 -0.66 11.12
C TYR A 86 2.17 -1.29 10.07
N HIS A 87 2.98 -0.49 9.36
CA HIS A 87 4.03 -1.04 8.49
C HIS A 87 5.17 -1.68 9.27
N ARG A 88 5.57 -1.11 10.43
CA ARG A 88 6.58 -1.71 11.31
C ARG A 88 6.09 -3.06 11.80
N LEU A 89 4.84 -3.12 12.25
CA LEU A 89 4.20 -4.35 12.67
C LEU A 89 4.17 -5.40 11.52
N MET A 90 3.77 -4.99 10.31
CA MET A 90 3.82 -5.89 9.14
C MET A 90 5.24 -6.38 8.85
N ALA A 91 6.24 -5.50 8.94
CA ALA A 91 7.64 -5.88 8.72
C ALA A 91 8.16 -6.89 9.76
N ASP A 92 7.73 -6.76 11.02
CA ASP A 92 8.05 -7.71 12.09
C ASP A 92 7.41 -9.08 11.83
N PHE A 93 6.15 -9.11 11.41
CA PHE A 93 5.47 -10.35 11.01
C PHE A 93 6.13 -11.00 9.79
N ILE A 94 6.51 -10.23 8.78
CA ILE A 94 7.26 -10.73 7.62
C ILE A 94 8.61 -11.33 8.08
N ALA A 95 9.34 -10.62 8.94
CA ALA A 95 10.61 -11.11 9.45
C ALA A 95 10.45 -12.43 10.21
N GLN A 96 9.40 -12.55 11.03
CA GLN A 96 9.10 -13.79 11.76
C GLN A 96 8.75 -14.94 10.80
N ALA A 97 7.85 -14.69 9.81
CA ALA A 97 7.43 -15.71 8.84
C ALA A 97 8.56 -16.20 7.94
N THR A 98 9.56 -15.34 7.68
CA THR A 98 10.68 -15.65 6.77
C THR A 98 11.98 -16.02 7.48
N ALA A 99 11.99 -16.05 8.81
CA ALA A 99 13.16 -16.44 9.62
C ALA A 99 13.43 -17.95 9.59
N THR A 100 12.40 -18.77 9.34
CA THR A 100 12.54 -20.23 9.29
C THR A 100 12.91 -20.64 7.87
N PRO A 101 14.06 -21.31 7.65
CA PRO A 101 14.42 -21.83 6.34
C PRO A 101 13.33 -22.77 5.81
N GLN A 102 12.93 -22.59 4.56
CA GLN A 102 12.04 -23.55 3.89
C GLN A 102 12.83 -24.84 3.62
N PRO A 103 12.27 -26.02 3.90
CA PRO A 103 12.99 -27.26 3.68
C PRO A 103 13.31 -27.43 2.18
N THR A 104 14.60 -27.41 1.84
CA THR A 104 15.09 -27.64 0.48
C THR A 104 15.56 -29.08 0.31
N PRO A 105 15.44 -29.67 -0.88
CA PRO A 105 16.19 -30.89 -1.22
C PRO A 105 17.69 -30.61 -1.08
N THR A 106 18.38 -31.48 -0.34
CA THR A 106 19.82 -31.38 -0.01
C THR A 106 20.68 -30.97 -1.21
N GLY A 107 21.39 -29.84 -1.09
CA GLY A 107 22.46 -29.41 -2.00
C GLY A 107 22.15 -28.27 -2.95
N GLN A 108 20.98 -27.63 -2.86
CA GLN A 108 20.66 -26.39 -3.57
C GLN A 108 20.73 -25.18 -2.60
N GLU A 109 21.12 -24.00 -3.11
CA GLU A 109 20.96 -22.76 -2.37
C GLU A 109 19.50 -22.63 -1.93
N GLU A 110 19.27 -22.27 -0.68
CA GLU A 110 17.91 -22.05 -0.18
C GLU A 110 17.24 -20.95 -1.00
N PRO A 111 16.07 -21.21 -1.60
CA PRO A 111 15.36 -20.18 -2.33
C PRO A 111 14.99 -19.06 -1.37
N ARG A 112 15.19 -17.82 -1.80
CA ARG A 112 14.75 -16.63 -1.04
C ARG A 112 13.26 -16.70 -0.78
N ALA A 113 12.85 -16.30 0.41
CA ALA A 113 11.44 -16.19 0.72
C ALA A 113 10.80 -15.09 -0.17
N HIS A 114 9.72 -15.42 -0.86
CA HIS A 114 9.07 -14.52 -1.80
C HIS A 114 7.93 -13.76 -1.11
N VAL A 115 8.03 -12.45 -1.07
CA VAL A 115 7.02 -11.54 -0.51
C VAL A 115 6.32 -10.81 -1.65
N LEU A 116 5.01 -11.01 -1.77
CA LEU A 116 4.14 -10.27 -2.69
C LEU A 116 3.45 -9.14 -1.93
N ILE A 117 3.58 -7.90 -2.42
CA ILE A 117 2.89 -6.73 -1.87
C ILE A 117 1.92 -6.21 -2.93
N LEU A 118 0.64 -6.23 -2.59
CA LEU A 118 -0.48 -5.79 -3.41
C LEU A 118 -0.88 -4.36 -3.00
N GLY A 119 -0.69 -3.41 -3.89
CA GLY A 119 -0.78 -1.97 -3.62
C GLY A 119 0.59 -1.37 -3.32
N GLY A 120 1.00 -0.38 -4.12
CA GLY A 120 2.33 0.24 -3.99
C GLY A 120 2.31 1.56 -3.21
N GLY A 121 1.40 2.46 -3.58
CA GLY A 121 1.39 3.81 -3.05
C GLY A 121 2.76 4.50 -3.17
N GLY A 122 3.34 4.96 -2.06
CA GLY A 122 4.71 5.48 -2.00
C GLY A 122 5.79 4.42 -1.84
N PHE A 123 5.42 3.14 -1.89
CA PHE A 123 6.32 1.99 -1.76
C PHE A 123 7.11 1.97 -0.44
N SER A 124 6.52 2.41 0.67
CA SER A 124 7.22 2.49 1.95
C SER A 124 7.62 1.12 2.48
N LEU A 125 6.68 0.17 2.59
CA LEU A 125 6.99 -1.20 3.01
C LEU A 125 7.90 -1.94 2.01
N PRO A 126 7.65 -1.91 0.67
CA PRO A 126 8.60 -2.50 -0.28
C PRO A 126 10.02 -1.96 -0.16
N LYS A 127 10.21 -0.64 -0.04
CA LYS A 127 11.54 -0.03 0.13
C LYS A 127 12.27 -0.55 1.37
N TYR A 128 11.57 -0.61 2.49
CA TYR A 128 12.14 -1.14 3.75
C TYR A 128 12.63 -2.58 3.57
N LEU A 129 11.78 -3.46 3.03
CA LEU A 129 12.14 -4.86 2.82
C LEU A 129 13.33 -5.00 1.86
N ILE A 130 13.32 -4.26 0.76
CA ILE A 130 14.40 -4.26 -0.25
C ILE A 130 15.73 -3.80 0.36
N ALA A 131 15.70 -2.76 1.19
CA ALA A 131 16.91 -2.19 1.80
C ALA A 131 17.48 -3.06 2.93
N HIS A 132 16.61 -3.66 3.76
CA HIS A 132 17.04 -4.27 5.02
C HIS A 132 16.95 -5.80 5.05
N LYS A 133 16.30 -6.43 4.07
CA LYS A 133 16.04 -7.87 4.05
C LYS A 133 16.56 -8.50 2.76
N CYS A 134 17.88 -8.55 2.60
CA CYS A 134 18.53 -9.05 1.37
C CYS A 134 18.23 -10.53 1.06
N ALA A 135 17.76 -11.32 2.03
CA ALA A 135 17.33 -12.69 1.84
C ALA A 135 15.90 -12.83 1.29
N LEU A 136 15.21 -11.73 0.97
CA LEU A 136 13.87 -11.74 0.40
C LEU A 136 13.89 -11.44 -1.09
N ASP A 137 12.99 -12.09 -1.82
CA ASP A 137 12.52 -11.64 -3.12
C ASP A 137 11.22 -10.86 -2.91
N VAL A 138 11.19 -9.60 -3.34
CA VAL A 138 10.07 -8.69 -3.12
C VAL A 138 9.43 -8.32 -4.45
N THR A 139 8.17 -8.70 -4.63
CA THR A 139 7.34 -8.23 -5.75
C THR A 139 6.30 -7.25 -5.23
N ALA A 140 6.31 -6.02 -5.72
CA ALA A 140 5.34 -5.00 -5.38
C ALA A 140 4.52 -4.59 -6.61
N VAL A 141 3.18 -4.72 -6.50
CA VAL A 141 2.23 -4.53 -7.60
C VAL A 141 1.43 -3.25 -7.37
N GLU A 142 1.43 -2.36 -8.34
CA GLU A 142 0.65 -1.13 -8.32
C GLU A 142 -0.09 -0.95 -9.66
N ILE A 143 -1.39 -0.72 -9.59
CA ILE A 143 -2.26 -0.64 -10.78
C ILE A 143 -2.10 0.66 -11.59
N ASP A 144 -1.56 1.73 -10.97
CA ASP A 144 -1.36 3.02 -11.64
C ASP A 144 0.13 3.28 -11.92
N PRO A 145 0.57 3.20 -13.20
CA PRO A 145 1.95 3.49 -13.56
C PRO A 145 2.41 4.89 -13.18
N LYS A 146 1.49 5.86 -13.01
CA LYS A 146 1.82 7.20 -12.55
C LYS A 146 2.18 7.21 -11.06
N ILE A 147 1.54 6.36 -10.26
CA ILE A 147 1.92 6.19 -8.85
C ILE A 147 3.31 5.57 -8.75
N ILE A 148 3.62 4.53 -9.55
CA ILE A 148 4.98 3.97 -9.63
C ILE A 148 5.99 5.06 -10.01
N LYS A 149 5.68 5.88 -11.02
CA LYS A 149 6.53 7.01 -11.41
C LYS A 149 6.75 7.99 -10.26
N LEU A 150 5.69 8.37 -9.56
CA LEU A 150 5.80 9.25 -8.38
C LEU A 150 6.64 8.63 -7.27
N ALA A 151 6.49 7.32 -7.01
CA ALA A 151 7.30 6.61 -6.04
C ALA A 151 8.79 6.65 -6.41
N ARG A 152 9.11 6.37 -7.67
CA ARG A 152 10.50 6.42 -8.17
C ARG A 152 11.10 7.83 -8.10
N GLU A 153 10.35 8.87 -8.48
CA GLU A 153 10.88 10.24 -8.62
C GLU A 153 10.81 11.05 -7.31
N ARG A 154 9.86 10.73 -6.41
CA ARG A 154 9.54 11.58 -5.26
C ARG A 154 9.57 10.86 -3.92
N PHE A 155 9.40 9.54 -3.88
CA PHE A 155 9.42 8.75 -2.65
C PHE A 155 10.68 7.88 -2.53
N PHE A 156 11.75 8.28 -3.22
CA PHE A 156 13.08 7.69 -3.09
C PHE A 156 13.19 6.22 -3.53
N LEU A 157 12.19 5.67 -4.22
CA LEU A 157 12.19 4.27 -4.64
C LEU A 157 13.38 3.96 -5.57
N THR A 158 13.67 4.83 -6.57
CA THR A 158 14.84 4.64 -7.45
C THR A 158 16.16 4.67 -6.68
N GLU A 159 16.27 5.54 -5.69
CA GLU A 159 17.47 5.65 -4.85
C GLU A 159 17.71 4.37 -4.06
N VAL A 160 16.69 3.87 -3.37
CA VAL A 160 16.75 2.62 -2.58
C VAL A 160 17.07 1.42 -3.47
N LEU A 161 16.43 1.31 -4.65
CA LEU A 161 16.69 0.22 -5.59
C LEU A 161 18.15 0.22 -6.10
N ASN A 162 18.70 1.41 -6.37
CA ASN A 162 20.09 1.56 -6.82
C ASN A 162 21.08 1.26 -5.69
N GLU A 163 20.85 1.79 -4.49
CA GLU A 163 21.73 1.58 -3.33
C GLU A 163 21.76 0.11 -2.90
N SER A 164 20.63 -0.60 -3.02
CA SER A 164 20.52 -2.01 -2.67
C SER A 164 20.90 -2.98 -3.79
N ASN A 165 21.09 -2.50 -5.03
CA ASN A 165 21.29 -3.30 -6.25
C ASN A 165 20.22 -4.38 -6.50
N ALA A 166 19.05 -4.26 -5.87
CA ALA A 166 18.06 -5.33 -5.76
C ALA A 166 17.37 -5.70 -7.08
N GLU A 167 17.13 -4.73 -7.98
CA GLU A 167 16.58 -5.02 -9.32
C GLU A 167 17.61 -5.80 -10.17
N ALA A 168 18.89 -5.43 -10.12
CA ALA A 168 19.93 -6.13 -10.88
C ALA A 168 20.22 -7.54 -10.32
N GLU A 169 20.04 -7.74 -9.03
CA GLU A 169 20.13 -9.06 -8.35
C GLU A 169 18.87 -9.93 -8.56
N GLY A 170 17.84 -9.41 -9.23
CA GLY A 170 16.59 -10.12 -9.46
C GLY A 170 15.76 -10.39 -8.19
N ARG A 171 15.97 -9.63 -7.12
CA ARG A 171 15.24 -9.76 -5.85
C ARG A 171 14.21 -8.66 -5.58
N ALA A 172 14.08 -7.68 -6.48
CA ALA A 172 13.06 -6.64 -6.40
C ALA A 172 12.36 -6.49 -7.74
N HIS A 173 11.03 -6.63 -7.72
CA HIS A 173 10.19 -6.54 -8.90
C HIS A 173 9.08 -5.51 -8.67
N ILE A 174 9.13 -4.41 -9.42
CA ILE A 174 8.09 -3.37 -9.38
C ILE A 174 7.20 -3.54 -10.60
N VAL A 175 5.96 -3.99 -10.37
CA VAL A 175 5.03 -4.43 -11.41
C VAL A 175 3.86 -3.47 -11.55
N ALA A 176 3.59 -3.03 -12.78
CA ALA A 176 2.40 -2.23 -13.11
C ALA A 176 1.28 -3.16 -13.58
N ASP A 177 0.46 -3.69 -12.66
CA ASP A 177 -0.67 -4.58 -12.97
C ASP A 177 -1.77 -4.48 -11.90
N ASP A 178 -2.90 -5.10 -12.17
CA ASP A 178 -4.00 -5.27 -11.22
C ASP A 178 -3.66 -6.38 -10.21
N ALA A 179 -3.82 -6.07 -8.91
CA ALA A 179 -3.50 -6.99 -7.82
C ALA A 179 -4.30 -8.31 -7.87
N TRP A 180 -5.60 -8.22 -8.23
CA TRP A 180 -6.45 -9.40 -8.36
C TRP A 180 -5.99 -10.29 -9.50
N LYS A 181 -5.71 -9.69 -10.65
CA LYS A 181 -5.18 -10.40 -11.82
C LYS A 181 -3.83 -11.03 -11.51
N THR A 182 -2.93 -10.32 -10.83
CA THR A 182 -1.64 -10.86 -10.43
C THR A 182 -1.78 -12.11 -9.57
N LEU A 183 -2.71 -12.12 -8.59
CA LEU A 183 -2.99 -13.31 -7.79
C LEU A 183 -3.55 -14.46 -8.63
N GLN A 184 -4.49 -14.18 -9.56
CA GLN A 184 -5.07 -15.20 -10.42
C GLN A 184 -4.02 -15.86 -11.34
N ASP A 185 -3.13 -15.06 -11.90
CA ASP A 185 -2.10 -15.50 -12.85
C ASP A 185 -0.89 -16.17 -12.14
N SER A 186 -0.74 -16.00 -10.83
CA SER A 186 0.35 -16.61 -10.06
C SER A 186 0.15 -18.12 -9.87
N SER A 187 1.25 -18.85 -9.73
CA SER A 187 1.21 -20.28 -9.43
C SER A 187 0.79 -20.55 -7.97
N SER A 188 0.23 -21.72 -7.71
CA SER A 188 -0.09 -22.16 -6.34
C SER A 188 1.20 -22.28 -5.51
N GLY A 189 1.16 -21.86 -4.25
CA GLY A 189 2.29 -21.97 -3.33
C GLY A 189 3.48 -21.08 -3.66
N SER A 190 3.29 -20.00 -4.44
CA SER A 190 4.40 -19.15 -4.93
C SER A 190 4.96 -18.21 -3.87
N PHE A 191 4.19 -17.86 -2.83
CA PHE A 191 4.56 -16.79 -1.93
C PHE A 191 4.69 -17.27 -0.49
N SER A 192 5.77 -16.86 0.17
CA SER A 192 5.94 -17.05 1.62
C SER A 192 5.06 -16.07 2.41
N VAL A 193 4.92 -14.85 1.88
CA VAL A 193 4.07 -13.80 2.46
C VAL A 193 3.32 -13.08 1.36
N ILE A 194 2.04 -12.81 1.59
CA ILE A 194 1.24 -11.89 0.77
C ILE A 194 0.78 -10.75 1.67
N VAL A 195 1.12 -9.51 1.31
CA VAL A 195 0.66 -8.28 1.97
C VAL A 195 -0.34 -7.59 1.07
N ASN A 196 -1.49 -7.23 1.60
CA ASN A 196 -2.55 -6.55 0.86
C ASN A 196 -2.81 -5.15 1.44
N GLU A 197 -2.41 -4.14 0.68
CA GLU A 197 -2.64 -2.72 0.93
C GLU A 197 -3.48 -2.08 -0.20
N VAL A 198 -4.32 -2.89 -0.87
CA VAL A 198 -5.17 -2.41 -1.96
C VAL A 198 -6.38 -1.65 -1.41
N PHE A 199 -6.57 -0.44 -1.90
CA PHE A 199 -7.74 0.37 -1.63
C PHE A 199 -8.47 0.75 -2.93
N ALA A 200 -9.77 0.45 -3.01
CA ALA A 200 -10.65 0.98 -4.05
C ALA A 200 -11.35 2.24 -3.51
N GLY A 201 -10.66 3.38 -3.57
CA GLY A 201 -11.05 4.61 -2.88
C GLY A 201 -10.85 4.46 -1.36
N LYS A 202 -11.97 4.43 -0.60
CA LYS A 202 -11.96 4.21 0.86
C LYS A 202 -12.24 2.75 1.25
N ARG A 203 -12.45 1.84 0.29
CA ARG A 203 -12.77 0.44 0.55
C ARG A 203 -11.49 -0.39 0.49
N PRO A 204 -11.11 -1.08 1.58
CA PRO A 204 -9.93 -1.92 1.59
C PRO A 204 -10.12 -3.22 0.79
N LEU A 205 -9.01 -3.79 0.37
CA LEU A 205 -8.81 -5.14 -0.15
C LEU A 205 -9.47 -5.50 -1.51
N GLY A 206 -10.34 -4.66 -2.06
CA GLY A 206 -11.00 -5.00 -3.33
C GLY A 206 -11.70 -6.37 -3.32
N PRO A 207 -11.57 -7.21 -4.36
CA PRO A 207 -12.14 -8.57 -4.42
C PRO A 207 -11.58 -9.52 -3.37
N MET A 208 -10.35 -9.32 -2.87
CA MET A 208 -9.68 -10.20 -1.92
C MET A 208 -10.37 -10.28 -0.55
N LYS A 209 -11.33 -9.42 -0.26
CA LYS A 209 -12.15 -9.50 0.97
C LYS A 209 -13.25 -10.55 0.95
N THR A 210 -13.49 -11.23 -0.17
CA THR A 210 -14.55 -12.23 -0.35
C THR A 210 -14.06 -13.63 -0.03
N ALA A 211 -14.98 -14.61 0.10
CA ALA A 211 -14.63 -16.02 0.24
C ALA A 211 -13.72 -16.53 -0.90
N GLU A 212 -14.03 -16.14 -2.14
CA GLU A 212 -13.19 -16.47 -3.31
C GLU A 212 -11.79 -15.84 -3.17
N GLY A 213 -11.74 -14.60 -2.68
CA GLY A 213 -10.47 -13.89 -2.43
C GLY A 213 -9.65 -14.56 -1.34
N ALA A 214 -10.26 -14.94 -0.22
CA ALA A 214 -9.60 -15.64 0.87
C ALA A 214 -9.04 -17.01 0.40
N GLN A 215 -9.82 -17.76 -0.39
CA GLN A 215 -9.37 -19.03 -0.97
C GLN A 215 -8.23 -18.82 -1.96
N LEU A 216 -8.33 -17.84 -2.85
CA LEU A 216 -7.27 -17.54 -3.82
C LEU A 216 -5.96 -17.15 -3.12
N VAL A 217 -6.02 -16.28 -2.10
CA VAL A 217 -4.85 -15.91 -1.29
C VAL A 217 -4.22 -17.15 -0.64
N HIS A 218 -5.05 -18.00 -0.01
CA HIS A 218 -4.60 -19.25 0.60
C HIS A 218 -3.89 -20.17 -0.42
N ASP A 219 -4.47 -20.36 -1.60
CA ASP A 219 -3.90 -21.20 -2.65
C ASP A 219 -2.57 -20.67 -3.23
N ARG A 220 -2.31 -19.37 -3.12
CA ARG A 220 -1.08 -18.73 -3.58
C ARG A 220 0.02 -18.71 -2.53
N LEU A 221 -0.33 -18.85 -1.26
CA LEU A 221 0.65 -19.00 -0.19
C LEU A 221 1.28 -20.40 -0.22
N CYS A 222 2.58 -20.46 0.07
CA CYS A 222 3.25 -21.73 0.35
C CYS A 222 2.72 -22.33 1.66
N LYS A 223 3.04 -23.59 1.94
CA LYS A 223 2.64 -24.24 3.19
C LYS A 223 3.13 -23.45 4.40
N GLY A 224 2.23 -23.05 5.27
CA GLY A 224 2.52 -22.20 6.43
C GLY A 224 2.86 -20.75 6.10
N GLY A 225 2.56 -20.31 4.88
CA GLY A 225 2.73 -18.92 4.48
C GLY A 225 1.79 -17.96 5.22
N LEU A 226 2.12 -16.69 5.17
CA LEU A 226 1.46 -15.63 5.92
C LEU A 226 0.72 -14.65 5.01
N TYR A 227 -0.51 -14.33 5.34
CA TYR A 227 -1.25 -13.20 4.77
C TYR A 227 -1.37 -12.07 5.77
N LEU A 228 -1.06 -10.85 5.32
CA LEU A 228 -1.24 -9.60 6.05
C LEU A 228 -2.11 -8.66 5.23
N ALA A 229 -3.01 -7.90 5.88
CA ALA A 229 -3.78 -6.89 5.19
C ALA A 229 -4.04 -5.66 6.05
N ASP A 230 -3.98 -4.47 5.44
CA ASP A 230 -4.43 -3.22 6.06
C ASP A 230 -5.93 -3.05 5.85
N ILE A 231 -6.69 -3.01 6.96
CA ILE A 231 -8.13 -2.78 6.95
C ILE A 231 -8.44 -1.50 7.70
N ARG A 232 -8.52 -0.41 6.94
CA ARG A 232 -8.81 0.89 7.52
C ARG A 232 -10.31 1.07 7.81
N CYS A 233 -10.68 0.89 9.07
CA CYS A 233 -12.03 1.13 9.57
C CYS A 233 -12.01 1.31 11.10
N PRO A 234 -13.10 1.82 11.73
CA PRO A 234 -13.26 1.74 13.18
C PRO A 234 -13.52 0.29 13.61
N LEU A 235 -13.29 0.00 14.89
CA LEU A 235 -13.56 -1.32 15.48
C LEU A 235 -15.04 -1.50 15.85
N GLU A 236 -15.75 -0.39 16.06
CA GLU A 236 -17.16 -0.37 16.47
C GLU A 236 -18.02 0.55 15.60
N GLY A 237 -19.31 0.25 15.53
CA GLY A 237 -20.31 1.04 14.82
C GLY A 237 -20.55 0.55 13.39
N SER A 238 -21.40 1.28 12.65
CA SER A 238 -21.84 0.87 11.30
C SER A 238 -20.73 0.83 10.25
N GLN A 239 -19.60 1.43 10.52
CA GLN A 239 -18.46 1.47 9.60
C GLN A 239 -17.39 0.39 9.91
N SER A 240 -17.58 -0.45 10.92
CA SER A 240 -16.67 -1.57 11.27
C SER A 240 -16.89 -2.81 10.40
N ALA A 241 -17.96 -2.87 9.62
CA ALA A 241 -18.32 -4.01 8.77
C ALA A 241 -17.15 -4.55 7.91
N PRO A 242 -16.25 -3.72 7.29
CA PRO A 242 -15.15 -4.25 6.49
C PRO A 242 -14.22 -5.19 7.26
N LEU A 243 -13.93 -4.92 8.53
CA LEU A 243 -13.09 -5.79 9.36
C LEU A 243 -13.84 -7.10 9.73
N THR A 244 -15.09 -6.99 10.15
CA THR A 244 -15.92 -8.15 10.52
C THR A 244 -16.09 -9.11 9.33
N GLU A 245 -16.44 -8.57 8.15
CA GLU A 245 -16.63 -9.36 6.92
C GLU A 245 -15.36 -10.14 6.56
N VAL A 246 -14.20 -9.46 6.57
CA VAL A 246 -12.93 -10.08 6.19
C VAL A 246 -12.49 -11.14 7.21
N VAL A 247 -12.62 -10.85 8.49
CA VAL A 247 -12.30 -11.80 9.57
C VAL A 247 -13.14 -13.08 9.46
N GLU A 248 -14.44 -12.96 9.15
CA GLU A 248 -15.32 -14.11 8.95
C GLU A 248 -14.91 -14.95 7.74
N GLU A 249 -14.64 -14.32 6.58
CA GLU A 249 -14.30 -15.04 5.37
C GLU A 249 -12.92 -15.74 5.48
N PHE A 250 -11.93 -15.06 6.04
CA PHE A 250 -10.61 -15.65 6.26
C PHE A 250 -10.63 -16.72 7.36
N GLY A 251 -11.46 -16.54 8.41
CA GLY A 251 -11.64 -17.54 9.45
C GLY A 251 -12.27 -18.86 8.99
N ARG A 252 -12.95 -18.88 7.84
CA ARG A 252 -13.47 -20.12 7.21
C ARG A 252 -12.36 -20.90 6.51
N ILE A 253 -11.31 -20.24 6.03
CA ILE A 253 -10.26 -20.79 5.18
C ILE A 253 -9.00 -21.11 5.99
N PHE A 254 -8.50 -20.14 6.77
CA PHE A 254 -7.26 -20.26 7.52
C PHE A 254 -7.45 -20.89 8.89
N THR A 255 -6.40 -21.56 9.38
CA THR A 255 -6.37 -22.18 10.71
C THR A 255 -6.26 -21.14 11.82
N HIS A 256 -5.47 -20.10 11.58
CA HIS A 256 -5.22 -19.01 12.52
C HIS A 256 -5.54 -17.67 11.88
N VAL A 257 -6.42 -16.90 12.53
CA VAL A 257 -6.81 -15.56 12.11
C VAL A 257 -6.83 -14.64 13.32
N ALA A 258 -6.13 -13.53 13.22
CA ALA A 258 -6.09 -12.47 14.22
C ALA A 258 -6.03 -11.11 13.55
N TYR A 259 -6.23 -10.06 14.31
CA TYR A 259 -5.91 -8.71 13.87
C TYR A 259 -5.33 -7.87 15.00
N VAL A 260 -4.49 -6.90 14.64
CA VAL A 260 -3.96 -5.91 15.58
C VAL A 260 -4.58 -4.55 15.27
N PRO A 261 -5.38 -4.00 16.19
CA PRO A 261 -6.00 -2.69 15.99
C PRO A 261 -4.99 -1.55 16.20
N GLU A 262 -5.06 -0.52 15.35
CA GLU A 262 -4.23 0.70 15.53
C GLU A 262 -4.69 1.51 16.74
N TRP A 263 -6.00 1.60 16.98
CA TRP A 263 -6.60 2.44 18.03
C TRP A 263 -7.54 1.66 18.95
N PRO A 264 -7.02 0.72 19.80
CA PRO A 264 -7.87 -0.09 20.67
C PRO A 264 -8.63 0.74 21.71
N ASP A 265 -8.02 1.82 22.23
CA ASP A 265 -8.62 2.68 23.26
C ASP A 265 -9.68 3.66 22.70
N THR A 266 -9.74 3.81 21.40
CA THR A 266 -10.72 4.67 20.71
C THR A 266 -11.43 3.92 19.58
N PRO A 267 -12.24 2.89 19.90
CA PRO A 267 -12.76 1.90 18.93
C PRO A 267 -13.68 2.49 17.86
N LYS A 268 -14.16 3.71 18.04
CA LYS A 268 -14.96 4.44 17.03
C LYS A 268 -14.12 5.26 16.06
N THR A 269 -12.82 5.35 16.28
CA THR A 269 -11.88 6.03 15.38
C THR A 269 -11.40 5.05 14.32
N ALA A 270 -11.43 5.46 13.04
CA ALA A 270 -10.93 4.62 11.96
C ALA A 270 -9.39 4.54 12.02
N GLY A 271 -8.88 3.33 12.22
CA GLY A 271 -7.45 2.99 12.24
C GLY A 271 -7.08 2.00 11.14
N ASN A 272 -5.77 1.84 10.92
CA ASN A 272 -5.21 0.82 10.04
C ASN A 272 -5.06 -0.47 10.87
N ASN A 273 -6.05 -1.37 10.77
CA ASN A 273 -6.05 -2.61 11.52
C ASN A 273 -5.33 -3.68 10.68
N VAL A 274 -4.30 -4.30 11.23
CA VAL A 274 -3.53 -5.31 10.52
C VAL A 274 -4.16 -6.67 10.73
N LEU A 275 -4.80 -7.22 9.68
CA LEU A 275 -5.26 -8.61 9.65
C LEU A 275 -4.08 -9.54 9.43
N ILE A 276 -4.11 -10.68 10.11
CA ILE A 276 -3.11 -11.76 10.05
C ILE A 276 -3.87 -13.05 9.81
N ALA A 277 -3.49 -13.81 8.76
CA ALA A 277 -4.07 -15.12 8.50
C ALA A 277 -2.97 -16.11 8.05
N THR A 278 -2.93 -17.29 8.67
CA THR A 278 -1.92 -18.33 8.38
C THR A 278 -2.41 -19.72 8.85
N ASP A 279 -1.80 -20.77 8.32
CA ASP A 279 -1.98 -22.13 8.82
C ASP A 279 -0.82 -22.61 9.73
N ALA A 280 0.20 -21.77 9.89
CA ALA A 280 1.31 -22.04 10.81
C ALA A 280 1.00 -21.52 12.22
N GLU A 281 1.59 -22.16 13.24
CA GLU A 281 1.63 -21.60 14.59
C GLU A 281 2.34 -20.24 14.59
N TYR A 282 1.74 -19.25 15.22
CA TYR A 282 2.21 -17.88 15.19
C TYR A 282 2.22 -17.24 16.57
N SER A 283 3.24 -16.42 16.85
CA SER A 283 3.30 -15.61 18.07
C SER A 283 2.74 -14.22 17.79
N TYR A 284 1.67 -13.88 18.46
CA TYR A 284 1.01 -12.58 18.31
C TYR A 284 1.56 -11.56 19.32
N PRO A 285 1.66 -10.27 18.96
CA PRO A 285 2.02 -9.21 19.90
C PRO A 285 0.92 -8.99 20.93
N GLU A 286 1.28 -8.32 22.03
CA GLU A 286 0.30 -7.83 23.00
C GLU A 286 -0.72 -6.91 22.31
N GLY A 287 -2.00 -7.06 22.67
CA GLY A 287 -3.10 -6.31 22.06
C GLY A 287 -3.66 -6.91 20.77
N ALA A 288 -3.10 -8.01 20.25
CA ALA A 288 -3.72 -8.75 19.15
C ALA A 288 -5.04 -9.38 19.57
N ILE A 289 -6.04 -9.29 18.72
CA ILE A 289 -7.36 -9.92 18.91
C ILE A 289 -7.38 -11.19 18.07
N VAL A 290 -7.27 -12.34 18.75
CA VAL A 290 -7.25 -13.66 18.13
C VAL A 290 -8.70 -14.11 17.91
N ILE A 291 -9.01 -14.52 16.68
CA ILE A 291 -10.35 -14.96 16.26
C ILE A 291 -10.42 -16.50 16.22
N LYS A 292 -9.35 -17.10 15.71
CA LYS A 292 -9.27 -18.55 15.52
C LYS A 292 -7.83 -19.04 15.67
#